data_b78f38c95ca96fbe9017e09fa611519c
#
_entry.id   b78f38c95ca96fbe9017e09fa611519c
#
_cell.length_a   1.000
_cell.length_b   1.000
_cell.length_c   1.000
_cell.angle_alpha   90.00
_cell.angle_beta   90.00
_cell.angle_gamma   90.00
#
_symmetry.space_group_name_H-M   'P 1'
#
loop_
_entity.id
_entity.type
_entity.pdbx_description
1 polymer ?
#
loop_
_entity_poly.entity_id
_entity_poly.type
_entity_poly.pdbx_seq_one_letter_code
_entity_poly.pdbx_strand_id
1 'polypeptide(L)'
;MSKVWIALGSNMGEGRKNLDLAIKMMNERGVLVEKVSTYIETEPYGYTEQDNFVNAVCIAETKLSPRELLEVLLKIELDMGRVRIIKWGPRIIDLDILFYEDLIIDEEDLKVPHIEIQKRSFVLEPVNEISPDKIHPVFKKTIHQLLLDLNSCDI
;
A
#
# COMPACT_ATOMS: atom_id res chain seq x y z
N MET A 1 -11.66 12.64 -11.63
CA MET A 1 -10.83 12.11 -10.54
C MET A 1 -9.95 10.99 -11.03
N SER A 2 -8.79 10.82 -10.41
CA SER A 2 -7.87 9.73 -10.75
C SER A 2 -8.07 8.56 -9.81
N LYS A 3 -7.95 7.35 -10.32
CA LYS A 3 -8.02 6.12 -9.54
C LYS A 3 -6.62 5.75 -9.06
N VAL A 4 -6.51 5.45 -7.77
CA VAL A 4 -5.25 5.14 -7.12
C VAL A 4 -5.35 3.86 -6.30
N TRP A 5 -4.24 3.13 -6.19
CA TRP A 5 -4.13 1.92 -5.37
C TRP A 5 -3.10 2.21 -4.28
N ILE A 6 -3.49 2.00 -3.04
CA ILE A 6 -2.67 2.36 -1.87
C ILE A 6 -2.55 1.14 -0.97
N ALA A 7 -1.32 0.83 -0.57
CA ALA A 7 -1.06 -0.21 0.42
C ALA A 7 -1.04 0.41 1.82
N LEU A 8 -1.64 -0.29 2.77
CA LEU A 8 -1.67 0.09 4.18
C LEU A 8 -1.03 -1.02 5.01
N GLY A 9 -0.23 -0.63 5.99
CA GLY A 9 0.38 -1.59 6.91
C GLY A 9 0.55 -1.00 8.29
N SER A 10 0.42 -1.83 9.32
CA SER A 10 0.63 -1.44 10.71
C SER A 10 1.10 -2.64 11.52
N ASN A 11 2.05 -2.42 12.45
CA ASN A 11 2.47 -3.46 13.39
C ASN A 11 2.74 -2.90 14.78
N MET A 12 2.07 -1.81 15.15
CA MET A 12 2.12 -1.25 16.50
C MET A 12 0.70 -1.06 17.02
N GLY A 13 0.48 -1.41 18.28
CA GLY A 13 -0.83 -1.27 18.90
C GLY A 13 -1.85 -2.19 18.23
N GLU A 14 -3.06 -1.66 18.02
CA GLU A 14 -4.12 -2.41 17.36
C GLU A 14 -4.09 -2.15 15.85
N GLY A 15 -3.32 -2.98 15.12
CA GLY A 15 -3.09 -2.77 13.69
C GLY A 15 -4.35 -2.61 12.87
N ARG A 16 -5.38 -3.43 13.11
CA ARG A 16 -6.65 -3.32 12.37
C ARG A 16 -7.33 -1.98 12.59
N LYS A 17 -7.34 -1.48 13.82
CA LYS A 17 -7.90 -0.17 14.12
C LYS A 17 -7.08 0.95 13.51
N ASN A 18 -5.76 0.77 13.44
CA ASN A 18 -4.88 1.76 12.80
C ASN A 18 -5.19 1.86 11.31
N LEU A 19 -5.41 0.74 10.63
CA LEU A 19 -5.82 0.75 9.24
C LEU A 19 -7.19 1.44 9.06
N ASP A 20 -8.14 1.14 9.93
CA ASP A 20 -9.47 1.77 9.89
C ASP A 20 -9.35 3.29 10.05
N LEU A 21 -8.53 3.74 10.98
CA LEU A 21 -8.31 5.18 11.20
C LEU A 21 -7.65 5.84 10.00
N ALA A 22 -6.65 5.20 9.40
CA ALA A 22 -5.98 5.72 8.21
C ALA A 22 -6.97 5.89 7.06
N ILE A 23 -7.85 4.92 6.85
CA ILE A 23 -8.90 4.99 5.81
C ILE A 23 -9.83 6.17 6.08
N LYS A 24 -10.25 6.35 7.33
CA LYS A 24 -11.10 7.49 7.71
C LYS A 24 -10.40 8.81 7.40
N MET A 25 -9.13 8.94 7.77
CA MET A 25 -8.36 10.16 7.53
C MET A 25 -8.16 10.42 6.04
N MET A 26 -7.95 9.37 5.24
CA MET A 26 -7.87 9.52 3.78
C MET A 26 -9.17 10.09 3.22
N ASN A 27 -10.31 9.51 3.61
CA ASN A 27 -11.63 10.00 3.16
C ASN A 27 -11.85 11.48 3.54
N GLU A 28 -11.39 11.89 4.70
CA GLU A 28 -11.51 13.27 5.16
C GLU A 28 -10.59 14.25 4.44
N ARG A 29 -9.56 13.75 3.76
CA ARG A 29 -8.51 14.58 3.14
C ARG A 29 -8.45 14.46 1.62
N GLY A 30 -9.55 14.07 1.00
CA GLY A 30 -9.68 14.07 -0.46
C GLY A 30 -9.18 12.80 -1.15
N VAL A 31 -8.98 11.72 -0.42
CA VAL A 31 -8.65 10.41 -0.96
C VAL A 31 -9.83 9.51 -0.66
N LEU A 32 -10.76 9.42 -1.62
CA LEU A 32 -12.06 8.77 -1.41
C LEU A 32 -11.96 7.27 -1.64
N VAL A 33 -11.89 6.52 -0.56
CA VAL A 33 -11.71 5.06 -0.62
C VAL A 33 -13.00 4.40 -1.10
N GLU A 34 -12.91 3.63 -2.18
CA GLU A 34 -14.04 2.93 -2.79
C GLU A 34 -14.08 1.46 -2.38
N LYS A 35 -12.92 0.83 -2.24
CA LYS A 35 -12.83 -0.61 -2.05
C LYS A 35 -11.60 -0.92 -1.20
N VAL A 36 -11.75 -1.87 -0.28
CA VAL A 36 -10.66 -2.29 0.61
C VAL A 36 -10.58 -3.81 0.56
N SER A 37 -9.35 -4.33 0.50
CA SER A 37 -9.10 -5.77 0.56
C SER A 37 -9.34 -6.30 1.97
N THR A 38 -9.37 -7.62 2.12
CA THR A 38 -9.31 -8.27 3.43
C THR A 38 -8.00 -7.86 4.12
N TYR A 39 -8.07 -7.65 5.43
CA TYR A 39 -6.87 -7.38 6.22
C TYR A 39 -6.12 -8.69 6.45
N ILE A 40 -4.83 -8.70 6.17
CA ILE A 40 -3.98 -9.89 6.26
C ILE A 40 -2.89 -9.66 7.29
N GLU A 41 -2.68 -10.61 8.18
CA GLU A 41 -1.57 -10.55 9.12
C GLU A 41 -0.37 -11.32 8.55
N THR A 42 0.82 -10.72 8.64
CA THR A 42 2.07 -11.34 8.22
C THR A 42 3.11 -11.23 9.33
N GLU A 43 4.07 -12.16 9.34
CA GLU A 43 5.16 -12.13 10.30
C GLU A 43 6.08 -10.93 10.07
N PRO A 44 6.73 -10.42 11.14
CA PRO A 44 7.67 -9.31 11.00
C PRO A 44 8.81 -9.65 10.05
N TYR A 45 9.19 -8.66 9.23
CA TYR A 45 10.29 -8.78 8.30
C TYR A 45 11.48 -7.98 8.83
N GLY A 46 12.63 -8.64 9.02
CA GLY A 46 13.82 -8.02 9.52
C GLY A 46 13.90 -8.02 11.04
N TYR A 47 13.28 -7.06 11.72
CA TYR A 47 13.29 -6.96 13.18
C TYR A 47 12.20 -7.88 13.76
N THR A 48 12.59 -9.00 14.33
CA THR A 48 11.66 -10.07 14.73
C THR A 48 11.05 -9.93 16.14
N GLU A 49 11.49 -8.96 16.93
CA GLU A 49 10.98 -8.73 18.28
C GLU A 49 9.80 -7.72 18.29
N GLN A 50 8.91 -7.81 17.31
CA GLN A 50 7.77 -6.91 17.16
C GLN A 50 6.52 -7.70 16.78
N ASP A 51 5.35 -7.04 16.90
CA ASP A 51 4.09 -7.64 16.52
C ASP A 51 4.02 -7.91 15.01
N ASN A 52 3.15 -8.83 14.61
CA ASN A 52 2.90 -9.10 13.20
C ASN A 52 2.34 -7.85 12.51
N PHE A 53 2.64 -7.72 11.22
CA PHE A 53 2.03 -6.69 10.40
C PHE A 53 0.60 -7.04 10.05
N VAL A 54 -0.27 -6.03 10.07
CA VAL A 54 -1.59 -6.10 9.44
C VAL A 54 -1.49 -5.31 8.16
N ASN A 55 -1.79 -5.93 7.03
CA ASN A 55 -1.67 -5.32 5.71
C ASN A 55 -2.99 -5.36 4.96
N ALA A 56 -3.22 -4.35 4.12
CA ALA A 56 -4.35 -4.30 3.21
C ALA A 56 -4.00 -3.40 2.03
N VAL A 57 -4.84 -3.46 1.00
CA VAL A 57 -4.75 -2.54 -0.14
C VAL A 57 -6.13 -1.95 -0.36
N CYS A 58 -6.17 -0.68 -0.72
CA CYS A 58 -7.43 -0.05 -1.11
C CYS A 58 -7.33 0.58 -2.49
N ILE A 59 -8.50 0.73 -3.11
CA ILE A 59 -8.68 1.51 -4.33
C ILE A 59 -9.42 2.78 -3.92
N ALA A 60 -8.93 3.93 -4.36
CA ALA A 60 -9.52 5.21 -4.04
C ALA A 60 -9.58 6.11 -5.27
N GLU A 61 -10.37 7.16 -5.19
CA GLU A 61 -10.41 8.22 -6.20
C GLU A 61 -9.97 9.52 -5.57
N THR A 62 -9.23 10.33 -6.31
CA THR A 62 -8.72 11.59 -5.80
C THR A 62 -8.57 12.62 -6.91
N LYS A 63 -8.70 13.90 -6.55
CA LYS A 63 -8.37 15.03 -7.43
C LYS A 63 -6.94 15.50 -7.23
N LEU A 64 -6.24 14.92 -6.25
CA LEU A 64 -4.86 15.28 -5.94
C LEU A 64 -3.93 14.75 -7.03
N SER A 65 -2.88 15.52 -7.35
CA SER A 65 -1.81 15.02 -8.21
C SER A 65 -1.02 13.93 -7.47
N PRO A 66 -0.19 13.13 -8.17
CA PRO A 66 0.63 12.13 -7.49
C PRO A 66 1.47 12.71 -6.35
N ARG A 67 2.07 13.88 -6.57
CA ARG A 67 2.91 14.54 -5.56
C ARG A 67 2.07 15.02 -4.37
N GLU A 68 0.91 15.61 -4.64
CA GLU A 68 -0.01 16.02 -3.58
C GLU A 68 -0.53 14.84 -2.78
N LEU A 69 -0.83 13.73 -3.46
CA LEU A 69 -1.26 12.51 -2.78
C LEU A 69 -0.16 12.00 -1.84
N LEU A 70 1.09 11.97 -2.29
CA LEU A 70 2.22 11.57 -1.46
C LEU A 70 2.28 12.44 -0.20
N GLU A 71 2.15 13.75 -0.36
CA GLU A 71 2.20 14.68 0.79
C GLU A 71 1.08 14.42 1.78
N VAL A 72 -0.14 14.18 1.29
CA VAL A 72 -1.29 13.86 2.16
C VAL A 72 -1.04 12.56 2.93
N LEU A 73 -0.56 11.52 2.27
CA LEU A 73 -0.30 10.23 2.92
C LEU A 73 0.80 10.36 3.99
N LEU A 74 1.88 11.09 3.68
CA LEU A 74 2.95 11.34 4.65
C LEU A 74 2.42 12.11 5.86
N LYS A 75 1.55 13.09 5.63
CA LYS A 75 0.95 13.88 6.72
C LYS A 75 0.05 13.02 7.59
N ILE A 76 -0.71 12.10 7.02
CA ILE A 76 -1.53 11.14 7.77
C ILE A 76 -0.62 10.29 8.66
N GLU A 77 0.49 9.78 8.13
CA GLU A 77 1.44 9.01 8.92
C GLU A 77 1.95 9.79 10.12
N LEU A 78 2.31 11.06 9.91
CA LEU A 78 2.79 11.94 10.98
C LEU A 78 1.70 12.20 12.02
N ASP A 79 0.48 12.48 11.57
CA ASP A 79 -0.65 12.77 12.46
C ASP A 79 -1.07 11.56 13.29
N MET A 80 -0.80 10.35 12.80
CA MET A 80 -1.04 9.11 13.53
C MET A 80 0.13 8.74 14.45
N GLY A 81 1.19 9.55 14.48
CA GLY A 81 2.31 9.38 15.40
C GLY A 81 3.44 8.50 14.91
N ARG A 82 3.61 8.34 13.58
CA ARG A 82 4.72 7.56 13.04
C ARG A 82 6.05 8.20 13.39
N VAL A 83 6.93 7.43 14.06
CA VAL A 83 8.28 7.85 14.38
C VAL A 83 9.25 6.79 13.85
N ARG A 84 10.20 7.20 13.01
CA ARG A 84 11.22 6.29 12.47
C ARG A 84 12.42 6.25 13.41
N ILE A 85 12.39 5.32 14.36
CA ILE A 85 13.49 5.13 15.28
C ILE A 85 14.39 3.98 14.80
N ILE A 86 13.77 2.91 14.30
CA ILE A 86 14.49 1.69 13.87
C ILE A 86 14.06 1.35 12.45
N LYS A 87 15.04 1.17 11.54
CA LYS A 87 14.74 0.66 10.20
C LYS A 87 14.18 -0.76 10.34
N TRP A 88 13.08 -1.08 9.66
CA TRP A 88 12.34 -2.34 9.76
C TRP A 88 11.66 -2.54 11.12
N GLY A 89 11.71 -1.53 11.99
CA GLY A 89 11.08 -1.58 13.31
C GLY A 89 9.58 -1.31 13.29
N PRO A 90 8.96 -1.27 14.48
CA PRO A 90 7.51 -1.06 14.60
C PRO A 90 7.04 0.25 13.98
N ARG A 91 5.84 0.23 13.38
CA ARG A 91 5.21 1.40 12.75
C ARG A 91 3.73 1.39 13.01
N ILE A 92 3.19 2.55 13.44
CA ILE A 92 1.75 2.69 13.63
C ILE A 92 1.03 2.56 12.31
N ILE A 93 1.53 3.22 11.28
CA ILE A 93 0.94 3.16 9.94
C ILE A 93 2.01 3.38 8.87
N ASP A 94 1.86 2.67 7.77
CA ASP A 94 2.69 2.81 6.58
C ASP A 94 1.73 2.88 5.39
N LEU A 95 1.83 3.94 4.59
CA LEU A 95 0.95 4.18 3.45
C LEU A 95 1.80 4.35 2.20
N ASP A 96 1.64 3.46 1.23
CA ASP A 96 2.41 3.48 -0.02
C ASP A 96 1.50 3.55 -1.23
N ILE A 97 1.83 4.44 -2.18
CA ILE A 97 1.14 4.50 -3.46
C ILE A 97 1.64 3.34 -4.31
N LEU A 98 0.75 2.42 -4.67
CA LEU A 98 1.08 1.30 -5.56
C LEU A 98 0.94 1.69 -7.01
N PHE A 99 -0.21 2.26 -7.36
CA PHE A 99 -0.51 2.73 -8.71
C PHE A 99 -1.26 4.05 -8.64
N TYR A 100 -1.01 4.91 -9.61
CA TYR A 100 -1.79 6.12 -9.87
C TYR A 100 -2.21 6.06 -11.34
N GLU A 101 -3.45 5.62 -11.62
CA GLU A 101 -3.90 5.29 -12.98
C GLU A 101 -2.87 4.37 -13.65
N ASP A 102 -2.47 4.67 -14.87
CA ASP A 102 -1.41 3.94 -15.58
C ASP A 102 -0.11 4.74 -15.68
N LEU A 103 0.05 5.73 -14.80
CA LEU A 103 1.23 6.60 -14.83
C LEU A 103 2.48 5.85 -14.42
N ILE A 104 3.59 6.25 -15.04
CA ILE A 104 4.92 5.79 -14.67
C ILE A 104 5.70 7.03 -14.23
N ILE A 105 6.08 7.07 -12.96
CA ILE A 105 6.82 8.17 -12.36
C ILE A 105 8.08 7.59 -11.73
N ASP A 106 9.24 8.13 -12.08
CA ASP A 106 10.52 7.68 -11.54
C ASP A 106 11.31 8.90 -11.05
N GLU A 107 10.94 9.38 -9.87
CA GLU A 107 11.61 10.47 -9.19
C GLU A 107 12.27 9.92 -7.92
N GLU A 108 13.19 10.66 -7.36
CA GLU A 108 13.97 10.18 -6.20
C GLU A 108 13.08 9.75 -5.02
N ASP A 109 12.04 10.53 -4.73
CA ASP A 109 11.15 10.27 -3.58
C ASP A 109 9.75 9.83 -3.97
N LEU A 110 9.49 9.59 -5.27
CA LEU A 110 8.17 9.16 -5.74
C LEU A 110 8.33 8.23 -6.92
N LYS A 111 8.09 6.95 -6.69
CA LYS A 111 8.14 5.92 -7.73
C LYS A 111 6.78 5.26 -7.86
N VAL A 112 6.16 5.39 -9.03
CA VAL A 112 4.86 4.82 -9.35
C VAL A 112 4.98 4.14 -10.73
N PRO A 113 4.63 2.87 -10.85
CA PRO A 113 4.20 1.94 -9.80
C PRO A 113 5.29 1.70 -8.75
N HIS A 114 4.87 1.26 -7.55
CA HIS A 114 5.81 0.90 -6.50
C HIS A 114 6.77 -0.18 -7.01
N ILE A 115 8.06 -0.01 -6.75
CA ILE A 115 9.11 -0.81 -7.38
C ILE A 115 9.13 -2.29 -6.96
N GLU A 116 8.46 -2.65 -5.88
CA GLU A 116 8.51 -4.01 -5.34
C GLU A 116 7.18 -4.77 -5.39
N ILE A 117 6.16 -4.22 -6.07
CA ILE A 117 4.83 -4.85 -6.15
C ILE A 117 4.94 -6.31 -6.60
N GLN A 118 5.69 -6.57 -7.66
CA GLN A 118 5.80 -7.90 -8.27
C GLN A 118 6.58 -8.91 -7.42
N LYS A 119 7.24 -8.45 -6.36
CA LYS A 119 8.08 -9.30 -5.49
C LYS A 119 7.42 -9.63 -4.16
N ARG A 120 6.27 -9.02 -3.85
CA ARG A 120 5.66 -9.11 -2.51
C ARG A 120 4.28 -9.72 -2.58
N SER A 121 4.15 -11.00 -2.17
CA SER A 121 2.86 -11.67 -2.16
C SER A 121 1.85 -10.96 -1.27
N PHE A 122 2.29 -10.38 -0.14
CA PHE A 122 1.41 -9.67 0.77
C PHE A 122 0.90 -8.33 0.20
N VAL A 123 1.39 -7.93 -0.97
CA VAL A 123 0.87 -6.80 -1.75
C VAL A 123 0.05 -7.33 -2.93
N LEU A 124 0.59 -8.28 -3.69
CA LEU A 124 -0.10 -8.82 -4.87
C LEU A 124 -1.40 -9.53 -4.52
N GLU A 125 -1.43 -10.32 -3.44
CA GLU A 125 -2.63 -11.03 -3.05
C GLU A 125 -3.81 -10.10 -2.73
N PRO A 126 -3.65 -9.05 -1.90
CA PRO A 126 -4.72 -8.10 -1.67
C PRO A 126 -5.15 -7.34 -2.94
N VAL A 127 -4.20 -6.94 -3.79
CA VAL A 127 -4.55 -6.27 -5.05
C VAL A 127 -5.32 -7.23 -5.95
N ASN A 128 -4.89 -8.49 -6.02
CA ASN A 128 -5.59 -9.49 -6.82
C ASN A 128 -7.02 -9.73 -6.33
N GLU A 129 -7.24 -9.66 -5.02
CA GLU A 129 -8.58 -9.81 -4.44
C GLU A 129 -9.54 -8.75 -4.97
N ILE A 130 -9.10 -7.49 -5.05
CA ILE A 130 -9.97 -6.36 -5.38
C ILE A 130 -9.79 -5.84 -6.80
N SER A 131 -8.70 -6.20 -7.49
CA SER A 131 -8.39 -5.67 -8.82
C SER A 131 -7.49 -6.62 -9.62
N PRO A 132 -7.94 -7.88 -9.88
CA PRO A 132 -7.09 -8.87 -10.55
C PRO A 132 -6.74 -8.48 -11.98
N ASP A 133 -7.58 -7.69 -12.63
CA ASP A 133 -7.41 -7.28 -14.03
C ASP A 133 -6.63 -5.99 -14.21
N LYS A 134 -6.18 -5.38 -13.11
CA LYS A 134 -5.33 -4.18 -13.20
C LYS A 134 -4.02 -4.53 -13.90
N ILE A 135 -3.71 -3.79 -14.97
CA ILE A 135 -2.49 -4.01 -15.74
C ILE A 135 -1.36 -3.15 -15.18
N HIS A 136 -0.24 -3.78 -14.85
CA HIS A 136 0.97 -3.08 -14.42
C HIS A 136 1.53 -2.33 -15.63
N PRO A 137 1.67 -1.00 -15.57
CA PRO A 137 2.04 -0.22 -16.76
C PRO A 137 3.47 -0.49 -17.26
N VAL A 138 4.36 -0.99 -16.43
CA VAL A 138 5.75 -1.29 -16.83
C VAL A 138 5.82 -2.71 -17.40
N PHE A 139 5.31 -3.71 -16.66
CA PHE A 139 5.41 -5.12 -17.08
C PHE A 139 4.38 -5.51 -18.13
N LYS A 140 3.32 -4.71 -18.31
CA LYS A 140 2.23 -4.99 -19.27
C LYS A 140 1.51 -6.31 -18.97
N LYS A 141 1.46 -6.70 -17.71
CA LYS A 141 0.79 -7.90 -17.22
C LYS A 141 -0.27 -7.53 -16.20
N THR A 142 -1.32 -8.35 -16.09
CA THR A 142 -2.33 -8.16 -15.05
C THR A 142 -1.75 -8.52 -13.69
N ILE A 143 -2.37 -8.01 -12.63
CA ILE A 143 -2.01 -8.37 -11.26
C ILE A 143 -2.12 -9.88 -11.07
N HIS A 144 -3.19 -10.48 -11.61
CA HIS A 144 -3.38 -11.94 -11.55
C HIS A 144 -2.19 -12.69 -12.16
N GLN A 145 -1.70 -12.26 -13.33
CA GLN A 145 -0.55 -12.87 -13.99
C GLN A 145 0.73 -12.68 -13.18
N LEU A 146 0.94 -11.49 -12.60
CA LEU A 146 2.11 -11.23 -11.76
C LEU A 146 2.12 -12.14 -10.54
N LEU A 147 0.96 -12.37 -9.93
CA LEU A 147 0.84 -13.27 -8.79
C LEU A 147 1.16 -14.71 -9.17
N LEU A 148 0.65 -15.17 -10.32
CA LEU A 148 0.98 -16.51 -10.84
C LEU A 148 2.49 -16.65 -11.09
N ASP A 149 3.10 -15.63 -11.71
CA ASP A 149 4.54 -15.62 -12.00
C ASP A 149 5.36 -15.70 -10.72
N LEU A 150 4.97 -14.95 -9.69
CA LEU A 150 5.66 -14.95 -8.40
C LEU A 150 5.58 -16.33 -7.74
N ASN A 151 4.41 -16.94 -7.72
CA ASN A 151 4.21 -18.27 -7.14
C ASN A 151 4.98 -19.35 -7.89
N SER A 152 5.12 -19.20 -9.20
CA SER A 152 5.89 -20.15 -10.03
C SER A 152 7.38 -20.08 -9.78
N CYS A 153 7.90 -18.92 -9.37
CA CYS A 153 9.33 -18.73 -9.07
C CYS A 153 9.76 -19.35 -7.75
N ASP A 154 8.81 -19.77 -6.92
CA ASP A 154 9.06 -20.35 -5.59
C ASP A 154 9.33 -21.86 -5.62
N ILE A 155 9.49 -22.42 -6.80
CA ILE A 155 9.73 -23.87 -6.97
C ILE A 155 11.19 -24.22 -6.71
#